data_db2bb02ebbebdf1b9fcb1a405fe3a3a4
#
_entry.id   db2bb02ebbebdf1b9fcb1a405fe3a3a4
#
_cell.length_a   1.000
_cell.length_b   1.000
_cell.length_c   1.000
_cell.angle_alpha   90.00
_cell.angle_beta   90.00
_cell.angle_gamma   90.00
#
_symmetry.space_group_name_H-M   'P 1'
#
loop_
_entity.id
_entity.type
_entity.pdbx_description
1 polymer ?
#
loop_
_entity_poly.entity_id
_entity_poly.type
_entity_poly.pdbx_seq_one_letter_code
_entity_poly.pdbx_strand_id
1 'polypeptide(L)'
;MSRPVRVRFAPSPTGPLHIGGVRTALYNYLFARQHGGVMILRIEDTDSQRFVPGAEEYILESLKWCGIEIDEGVGAGGPHAPYRQSERREIYLKYALQLVDAGWAYYAFDTAEELDALRREAEERGEAFAYNYAC
;
A
#
# COMPACT_ATOMS: atom_id res chain seq x y z
N MET A 1 -21.58 19.59 -6.89
CA MET A 1 -20.40 19.92 -6.07
C MET A 1 -19.30 18.94 -6.41
N SER A 2 -18.13 19.41 -6.85
CA SER A 2 -16.98 18.53 -7.10
C SER A 2 -16.47 17.95 -5.76
N ARG A 3 -16.10 16.67 -5.74
CA ARG A 3 -15.47 16.07 -4.56
C ARG A 3 -14.12 16.78 -4.30
N PRO A 4 -13.76 17.06 -3.03
CA PRO A 4 -12.45 17.62 -2.72
C PRO A 4 -11.34 16.66 -3.20
N VAL A 5 -10.28 17.21 -3.75
CA VAL A 5 -9.13 16.43 -4.20
C VAL A 5 -8.42 15.85 -2.97
N ARG A 6 -8.23 14.55 -2.98
CA ARG A 6 -7.49 13.80 -1.96
C ARG A 6 -6.54 12.85 -2.66
N VAL A 7 -5.27 13.03 -2.46
CA VAL A 7 -4.21 12.20 -3.07
C VAL A 7 -3.43 11.47 -2.01
N ARG A 8 -2.77 10.39 -2.38
CA ARG A 8 -2.07 9.55 -1.40
C ARG A 8 -0.71 9.10 -1.95
N PHE A 9 0.33 9.28 -1.14
CA PHE A 9 1.56 8.55 -1.27
C PHE A 9 1.55 7.39 -0.25
N ALA A 10 1.88 6.18 -0.70
CA ALA A 10 1.75 4.98 0.11
C ALA A 10 3.00 4.10 -0.03
N PRO A 11 4.14 4.51 0.56
CA PRO A 11 5.37 3.73 0.51
C PRO A 11 5.34 2.54 1.46
N SER A 12 6.07 1.47 1.09
CA SER A 12 6.39 0.38 2.01
C SER A 12 7.72 0.68 2.71
N PRO A 13 7.85 0.45 4.03
CA PRO A 13 9.07 0.73 4.80
C PRO A 13 10.10 -0.42 4.65
N THR A 14 10.47 -0.72 3.41
CA THR A 14 11.39 -1.82 3.04
C THR A 14 12.81 -1.34 2.77
N GLY A 15 13.13 -0.10 3.11
CA GLY A 15 14.43 0.53 2.94
C GLY A 15 14.32 2.04 2.78
N PRO A 16 15.43 2.71 2.45
CA PRO A 16 15.45 4.15 2.28
C PRO A 16 14.59 4.60 1.09
N LEU A 17 13.92 5.76 1.25
CA LEU A 17 13.14 6.36 0.19
C LEU A 17 14.08 6.83 -0.94
N HIS A 18 13.93 6.26 -2.13
CA HIS A 18 14.71 6.63 -3.30
C HIS A 18 14.04 7.72 -4.14
N ILE A 19 14.79 8.32 -5.06
CA ILE A 19 14.33 9.45 -5.89
C ILE A 19 13.03 9.16 -6.67
N GLY A 20 12.79 7.91 -7.07
CA GLY A 20 11.55 7.51 -7.73
C GLY A 20 10.34 7.64 -6.82
N GLY A 21 10.48 7.27 -5.54
CA GLY A 21 9.45 7.45 -4.52
C GLY A 21 9.19 8.92 -4.23
N VAL A 22 10.26 9.73 -4.08
CA VAL A 22 10.17 11.18 -3.90
C VAL A 22 9.45 11.83 -5.08
N ARG A 23 9.76 11.45 -6.32
CA ARG A 23 9.09 11.94 -7.53
C ARG A 23 7.59 11.67 -7.46
N THR A 24 7.18 10.45 -7.10
CA THR A 24 5.77 10.09 -6.98
C THR A 24 5.07 10.93 -5.89
N ALA A 25 5.70 11.10 -4.74
CA ALA A 25 5.19 11.95 -3.67
C ALA A 25 5.05 13.40 -4.13
N LEU A 26 6.05 13.95 -4.84
CA LEU A 26 6.05 15.33 -5.33
C LEU A 26 4.92 15.59 -6.33
N TYR A 27 4.67 14.68 -7.28
CA TYR A 27 3.54 14.83 -8.21
C TYR A 27 2.19 14.87 -7.47
N ASN A 28 2.00 13.98 -6.51
CA ASN A 28 0.81 13.98 -5.68
C ASN A 28 0.68 15.30 -4.90
N TYR A 29 1.75 15.74 -4.28
CA TYR A 29 1.79 16.98 -3.49
C TYR A 29 1.44 18.20 -4.33
N LEU A 30 2.08 18.38 -5.49
CA LEU A 30 1.83 19.51 -6.37
C LEU A 30 0.40 19.51 -6.91
N PHE A 31 -0.13 18.34 -7.25
CA PHE A 31 -1.53 18.21 -7.67
C PHE A 31 -2.50 18.59 -6.55
N ALA A 32 -2.25 18.11 -5.32
CA ALA A 32 -3.05 18.51 -4.18
C ALA A 32 -3.03 20.03 -3.97
N ARG A 33 -1.84 20.63 -3.96
CA ARG A 33 -1.68 22.09 -3.75
C ARG A 33 -2.34 22.92 -4.84
N GLN A 34 -2.23 22.51 -6.10
CA GLN A 34 -2.87 23.19 -7.23
C GLN A 34 -4.39 23.23 -7.11
N HIS A 35 -4.99 22.19 -6.51
CA HIS A 35 -6.44 22.06 -6.40
C HIS A 35 -7.00 22.34 -4.99
N GLY A 36 -6.18 22.90 -4.07
CA GLY A 36 -6.59 23.10 -2.67
C GLY A 36 -7.00 21.80 -1.97
N GLY A 37 -6.37 20.69 -2.36
CA GLY A 37 -6.65 19.34 -1.89
C GLY A 37 -5.79 18.90 -0.72
N VAL A 38 -5.90 17.63 -0.36
CA VAL A 38 -5.25 16.99 0.78
C VAL A 38 -4.20 15.98 0.33
N MET A 39 -2.97 16.09 0.83
CA MET A 39 -1.88 15.13 0.67
C MET A 39 -1.87 14.15 1.83
N ILE A 40 -2.05 12.86 1.54
CA ILE A 40 -2.14 11.79 2.54
C ILE A 40 -0.88 10.92 2.47
N LEU A 41 -0.31 10.61 3.64
CA LEU A 41 0.74 9.59 3.77
C LEU A 41 0.18 8.36 4.46
N ARG A 42 0.21 7.21 3.78
CA ARG A 42 -0.09 5.90 4.37
C ARG A 42 1.12 5.00 4.24
N ILE A 43 1.49 4.34 5.31
CA ILE A 43 2.58 3.34 5.32
C ILE A 43 2.01 1.96 5.02
N GLU A 44 2.56 1.29 4.02
CA GLU A 44 2.17 -0.08 3.63
C GLU A 44 3.18 -1.08 4.18
N ASP A 45 3.03 -1.39 5.46
CA ASP A 45 3.94 -2.16 6.32
C ASP A 45 3.53 -3.64 6.52
N THR A 46 2.73 -4.19 5.61
CA THR A 46 2.26 -5.58 5.73
C THR A 46 3.28 -6.63 5.34
N ASP A 47 4.35 -6.26 4.65
CA ASP A 47 5.44 -7.15 4.28
C ASP A 47 6.49 -7.20 5.42
N SER A 48 6.25 -8.10 6.38
CA SER A 48 7.14 -8.26 7.54
C SER A 48 8.51 -8.83 7.18
N GLN A 49 8.66 -9.53 6.05
CA GLN A 49 9.93 -10.12 5.62
C GLN A 49 10.91 -9.06 5.11
N ARG A 50 10.39 -7.99 4.51
CA ARG A 50 11.19 -6.88 3.97
C ARG A 50 11.17 -5.64 4.86
N PHE A 51 10.59 -5.73 6.04
CA PHE A 51 10.57 -4.60 6.97
C PHE A 51 11.99 -4.21 7.41
N VAL A 52 12.30 -2.92 7.32
CA VAL A 52 13.59 -2.35 7.76
C VAL A 52 13.34 -1.38 8.91
N PRO A 53 13.88 -1.63 10.10
CA PRO A 53 13.79 -0.69 11.22
C PRO A 53 14.33 0.70 10.85
N GLY A 54 13.60 1.75 11.24
CA GLY A 54 13.96 3.14 10.91
C GLY A 54 13.58 3.62 9.51
N ALA A 55 13.07 2.73 8.64
CA ALA A 55 12.69 3.13 7.28
C ALA A 55 11.49 4.07 7.26
N GLU A 56 10.55 3.95 8.19
CA GLU A 56 9.41 4.85 8.30
C GLU A 56 9.85 6.26 8.68
N GLU A 57 10.70 6.39 9.69
CA GLU A 57 11.29 7.67 10.12
C GLU A 57 12.07 8.31 8.97
N TYR A 58 12.85 7.52 8.24
CA TYR A 58 13.59 8.00 7.08
C TYR A 58 12.67 8.53 5.98
N ILE A 59 11.53 7.86 5.72
CA ILE A 59 10.51 8.34 4.76
C ILE A 59 9.98 9.71 5.20
N LEU A 60 9.59 9.85 6.47
CA LEU A 60 9.05 11.10 7.01
C LEU A 60 10.07 12.24 6.91
N GLU A 61 11.33 12.00 7.31
CA GLU A 61 12.41 12.97 7.25
C GLU A 61 12.74 13.37 5.80
N SER A 62 12.78 12.40 4.88
CA SER A 62 13.04 12.66 3.47
C SER A 62 11.96 13.52 2.83
N LEU A 63 10.68 13.25 3.10
CA LEU A 63 9.58 14.06 2.60
C LEU A 63 9.65 15.49 3.17
N LYS A 64 9.91 15.63 4.47
CA LYS A 64 10.09 16.93 5.12
C LYS A 64 11.28 17.70 4.52
N TRP A 65 12.42 17.03 4.29
CA TRP A 65 13.60 17.64 3.67
C TRP A 65 13.31 18.14 2.25
N CYS A 66 12.46 17.42 1.50
CA CYS A 66 12.01 17.83 0.17
C CYS A 66 10.93 18.93 0.18
N GLY A 67 10.50 19.42 1.35
CA GLY A 67 9.42 20.39 1.46
C GLY A 67 8.03 19.83 1.13
N ILE A 68 7.84 18.51 1.17
CA ILE A 68 6.57 17.85 0.92
C ILE A 68 5.83 17.73 2.26
N GLU A 69 4.87 18.60 2.47
CA GLU A 69 4.05 18.62 3.69
C GLU A 69 2.90 17.62 3.58
N ILE A 70 2.68 16.87 4.65
CA ILE A 70 1.60 15.89 4.78
C ILE A 70 0.46 16.50 5.58
N ASP A 71 -0.72 16.56 4.99
CA ASP A 71 -1.91 17.10 5.63
C ASP A 71 -2.64 16.05 6.49
N GLU A 72 -2.54 14.78 6.10
CA GLU A 72 -3.21 13.67 6.75
C GLU A 72 -2.35 12.41 6.65
N GLY A 73 -2.28 11.61 7.69
CA GLY A 73 -1.52 10.36 7.62
C GLY A 73 -0.68 10.07 8.84
N VAL A 74 0.33 9.20 8.66
CA VAL A 74 1.30 8.89 9.70
C VAL A 74 2.05 10.17 10.10
N GLY A 75 2.07 10.46 11.40
CA GLY A 75 2.68 11.68 11.94
C GLY A 75 1.77 12.91 11.95
N ALA A 76 0.85 13.06 11.02
CA ALA A 76 -0.09 14.17 10.92
C ALA A 76 -1.46 13.87 11.55
N GLY A 77 -1.83 12.58 11.65
CA GLY A 77 -3.17 12.20 12.08
C GLY A 77 -4.24 12.42 11.00
N GLY A 78 -5.52 12.51 11.42
CA GLY A 78 -6.62 12.81 10.51
C GLY A 78 -7.85 11.90 10.71
N PRO A 79 -8.94 12.17 9.95
CA PRO A 79 -10.25 11.56 10.21
C PRO A 79 -10.39 10.10 9.74
N HIS A 80 -9.40 9.58 8.99
CA HIS A 80 -9.45 8.22 8.43
C HIS A 80 -8.38 7.29 8.99
N ALA A 81 -7.89 7.58 10.21
CA ALA A 81 -6.94 6.72 10.93
C ALA A 81 -7.50 5.29 11.12
N PRO A 82 -6.63 4.30 11.31
CA PRO A 82 -5.17 4.37 11.30
C PRO A 82 -4.57 4.46 9.88
N TYR A 83 -3.32 4.97 9.77
CA TYR A 83 -2.64 5.18 8.49
C TYR A 83 -1.46 4.23 8.24
N ARG A 84 -1.20 3.29 9.15
CA ARG A 84 -0.38 2.09 8.87
C ARG A 84 -1.29 0.97 8.42
N GLN A 85 -0.92 0.29 7.35
CA GLN A 85 -1.76 -0.76 6.76
C GLN A 85 -1.93 -1.95 7.71
N SER A 86 -0.91 -2.31 8.47
CA SER A 86 -0.95 -3.37 9.49
C SER A 86 -2.02 -3.14 10.57
N GLU A 87 -2.30 -1.89 10.91
CA GLU A 87 -3.29 -1.48 11.91
C GLU A 87 -4.73 -1.53 11.38
N ARG A 88 -4.95 -1.82 10.09
CA ARG A 88 -6.25 -1.76 9.39
C ARG A 88 -6.88 -3.13 9.14
N ARG A 89 -6.34 -4.18 9.71
CA ARG A 89 -6.73 -5.56 9.43
C ARG A 89 -8.23 -5.82 9.60
N GLU A 90 -8.82 -5.34 10.70
CA GLU A 90 -10.25 -5.51 10.97
C GLU A 90 -11.13 -4.78 9.94
N ILE A 91 -10.70 -3.59 9.51
CA ILE A 91 -11.39 -2.83 8.48
C ILE A 91 -11.40 -3.62 7.16
N TYR A 92 -10.26 -4.19 6.77
CA TYR A 92 -10.13 -4.96 5.53
C TYR A 92 -10.96 -6.24 5.56
N LEU A 93 -10.97 -6.94 6.69
CA LEU A 93 -11.75 -8.17 6.85
C LEU A 93 -13.23 -7.95 6.54
N LYS A 94 -13.80 -6.86 7.05
CA LYS A 94 -15.19 -6.50 6.77
C LYS A 94 -15.49 -6.40 5.28
N TYR A 95 -14.62 -5.72 4.51
CA TYR A 95 -14.80 -5.56 3.07
C TYR A 95 -14.46 -6.83 2.29
N ALA A 96 -13.49 -7.62 2.74
CA ALA A 96 -13.18 -8.92 2.15
C ALA A 96 -14.38 -9.86 2.24
N LEU A 97 -15.04 -9.95 3.40
CA LEU A 97 -16.25 -10.75 3.58
C LEU A 97 -17.41 -10.27 2.67
N GLN A 98 -17.59 -8.96 2.52
CA GLN A 98 -18.58 -8.42 1.58
C GLN A 98 -18.31 -8.85 0.13
N LEU A 99 -17.04 -8.92 -0.28
CA LEU A 99 -16.66 -9.38 -1.60
C LEU A 99 -16.94 -10.88 -1.78
N VAL A 100 -16.69 -11.68 -0.75
CA VAL A 100 -17.04 -13.11 -0.76
C VAL A 100 -18.55 -13.30 -0.87
N ASP A 101 -19.33 -12.60 -0.04
CA ASP A 101 -20.81 -12.67 -0.06
C ASP A 101 -21.40 -12.22 -1.41
N ALA A 102 -20.73 -11.27 -2.07
CA ALA A 102 -21.13 -10.79 -3.40
C ALA A 102 -20.60 -11.66 -4.58
N GLY A 103 -19.84 -12.71 -4.31
CA GLY A 103 -19.26 -13.60 -5.32
C GLY A 103 -18.05 -13.02 -6.09
N TRP A 104 -17.46 -11.91 -5.60
CA TRP A 104 -16.28 -11.28 -6.20
C TRP A 104 -14.97 -11.76 -5.59
N ALA A 105 -15.00 -12.53 -4.50
CA ALA A 105 -13.87 -13.17 -3.88
C ALA A 105 -14.26 -14.57 -3.41
N TYR A 106 -13.26 -15.39 -3.13
CA TYR A 106 -13.43 -16.76 -2.62
C TYR A 106 -12.36 -17.06 -1.58
N TYR A 107 -12.59 -18.08 -0.76
CA TYR A 107 -11.60 -18.59 0.17
C TYR A 107 -10.57 -19.44 -0.58
N ALA A 108 -9.29 -19.12 -0.44
CA ALA A 108 -8.17 -19.92 -0.89
C ALA A 108 -7.48 -20.56 0.33
N PHE A 109 -7.14 -21.83 0.23
CA PHE A 109 -6.58 -22.62 1.32
C PHE A 109 -5.18 -23.15 1.02
N ASP A 110 -4.61 -22.77 -0.13
CA ASP A 110 -3.27 -23.17 -0.53
C ASP A 110 -2.23 -22.55 0.41
N THR A 111 -1.24 -23.35 0.75
CA THR A 111 -0.07 -22.90 1.51
C THR A 111 0.91 -22.14 0.61
N ALA A 112 1.84 -21.39 1.23
CA ALA A 112 2.89 -20.71 0.48
C ALA A 112 3.77 -21.70 -0.29
N GLU A 113 4.07 -22.85 0.31
CA GLU A 113 4.87 -23.92 -0.27
C GLU A 113 4.21 -24.53 -1.52
N GLU A 114 2.89 -24.75 -1.48
CA GLU A 114 2.11 -25.24 -2.61
C GLU A 114 2.10 -24.23 -3.76
N LEU A 115 1.90 -22.94 -3.46
CA LEU A 115 1.96 -21.89 -4.47
C LEU A 115 3.35 -21.73 -5.08
N ASP A 116 4.41 -21.88 -4.30
CA ASP A 116 5.78 -21.81 -4.79
C ASP A 116 6.14 -23.05 -5.66
N ALA A 117 5.61 -24.22 -5.35
CA ALA A 117 5.75 -25.39 -6.19
C ALA A 117 5.07 -25.17 -7.55
N LEU A 118 3.83 -24.68 -7.56
CA LEU A 118 3.09 -24.36 -8.80
C LEU A 118 3.79 -23.29 -9.65
N ARG A 119 4.40 -22.28 -9.02
CA ARG A 119 5.19 -21.26 -9.74
C ARG A 119 6.40 -21.87 -10.43
N ARG A 120 7.17 -22.73 -9.72
CA ARG A 120 8.33 -23.42 -10.31
C ARG A 120 7.94 -24.32 -11.48
N GLU A 121 6.86 -25.08 -11.35
CA GLU A 121 6.36 -25.90 -12.45
C GLU A 121 5.97 -25.08 -13.68
N ALA A 122 5.35 -23.92 -13.49
CA ALA A 122 5.03 -23.01 -14.58
C ALA A 122 6.30 -22.45 -15.24
N GLU A 123 7.31 -22.05 -14.44
CA GLU A 123 8.60 -21.59 -14.95
C GLU A 123 9.32 -22.67 -15.78
N GLU A 124 9.35 -23.93 -15.30
CA GLU A 124 9.95 -25.06 -16.03
C GLU A 124 9.29 -25.31 -17.38
N ARG A 125 7.97 -25.04 -17.49
CA ARG A 125 7.23 -25.10 -18.75
C ARG A 125 7.36 -23.84 -19.60
N GLY A 126 8.04 -22.80 -19.12
CA GLY A 126 8.12 -21.50 -19.81
C GLY A 126 6.79 -20.73 -19.84
N GLU A 127 5.89 -21.02 -18.90
CA GLU A 127 4.57 -20.43 -18.80
C GLU A 127 4.53 -19.36 -17.71
N ALA A 128 3.70 -18.33 -17.89
CA ALA A 128 3.43 -17.39 -16.81
C ALA A 128 2.52 -18.08 -15.77
N PHE A 129 2.91 -18.02 -14.50
CA PHE A 129 2.07 -18.55 -13.44
C PHE A 129 0.74 -17.78 -13.36
N ALA A 130 -0.37 -18.50 -13.48
CA ALA A 130 -1.71 -18.00 -13.22
C ALA A 130 -2.37 -18.87 -12.15
N TYR A 131 -2.85 -18.25 -11.09
CA TYR A 131 -3.58 -18.99 -10.06
C TYR A 131 -4.88 -19.53 -10.62
N ASN A 132 -5.07 -20.85 -10.57
CA ASN A 132 -6.27 -21.51 -11.02
C ASN A 132 -7.15 -21.87 -9.82
N TYR A 133 -8.26 -21.16 -9.67
CA TYR A 133 -9.26 -21.39 -8.62
C TYR A 133 -10.25 -22.53 -8.92
N ALA A 134 -10.07 -23.25 -10.02
CA ALA A 134 -10.99 -24.31 -10.47
C ALA A 134 -10.81 -25.66 -9.72
N CYS A 135 -10.27 -25.60 -8.50
CA CYS A 135 -10.14 -26.78 -7.63
C CYS A 135 -11.33 -26.90 -6.69
#